data_230c60c8d03cdee7fc0e443946a6f5b9
#
_entry.id   230c60c8d03cdee7fc0e443946a6f5b9
#
_cell.length_a   1.000
_cell.length_b   1.000
_cell.length_c   1.000
_cell.angle_alpha   90.00
_cell.angle_beta   90.00
_cell.angle_gamma   90.00
#
_symmetry.space_group_name_H-M   'P 1'
#
loop_
_entity.id
_entity.type
_entity.pdbx_description
1 polymer ?
#
loop_
_entity_poly.entity_id
_entity_poly.type
_entity_poly.pdbx_seq_one_letter_code
_entity_poly.pdbx_strand_id
1 'polypeptide(L)'
;MVNHFDTIFTPGLPLDRDKKAYSFIKNRLLQQEPCAVVTMYGNGKDYLFNNLVKEFEGLKLPYTLKILNTLSEDELRDFADMLLAEKEPTLCMVNLRIGKDVSWFVQILEDLRFKRKHDFVSFINSYVGDVYSALRNMERPLVDSLVVKERVSFADTRPVLADLSERFDFRPTEEQQKDIYQWSYGHIGLIRSLFMLKQQFPEKKFDTEMLLSEPTVLEKLTHIVGEIPEEKLSAILQKKLEPLDRVFFQKVGYINEKGDLFNPLLERLLSKEGKHVATAFSTTEMRVLEYFQKHPKVLVRREDVAKIVWGEEDWQEKFSDWAIGQLMYRLRKKLEYGASSGKIETEKGKGFLYTKNH
;
A
#
# COMPACT_ATOMS: atom_id res chain seq x y z
N MET A 1 -12.37 19.13 0.11
CA MET A 1 -13.00 18.03 0.88
C MET A 1 -11.87 17.18 1.45
N VAL A 2 -11.66 17.23 2.76
CA VAL A 2 -10.59 16.49 3.45
C VAL A 2 -11.02 15.03 3.48
N ASN A 3 -10.23 14.15 2.85
CA ASN A 3 -10.48 12.72 2.84
C ASN A 3 -10.46 12.18 4.28
N HIS A 4 -11.61 11.78 4.81
CA HIS A 4 -11.78 11.27 6.18
C HIS A 4 -10.91 10.02 6.49
N PHE A 5 -10.31 9.36 5.51
CA PHE A 5 -9.40 8.23 5.71
C PHE A 5 -7.93 8.64 5.95
N ASP A 6 -7.50 9.82 5.51
CA ASP A 6 -6.16 10.35 5.81
C ASP A 6 -6.07 10.91 7.24
N THR A 7 -7.19 11.28 7.85
CA THR A 7 -7.27 11.79 9.23
C THR A 7 -7.20 10.71 10.31
N ILE A 8 -7.26 9.43 9.98
CA ILE A 8 -7.14 8.33 10.96
C ILE A 8 -5.67 8.08 11.38
N PHE A 9 -4.71 8.67 10.69
CA PHE A 9 -3.31 8.69 11.10
C PHE A 9 -2.94 10.05 11.70
N THR A 10 -3.50 10.36 12.87
CA THR A 10 -2.81 11.31 13.77
C THR A 10 -1.52 10.65 14.22
N PRO A 11 -0.38 11.32 14.11
CA PRO A 11 0.90 10.69 14.38
C PRO A 11 1.04 10.35 15.86
N GLY A 12 0.95 9.08 16.20
CA GLY A 12 1.64 8.58 17.37
C GLY A 12 3.13 8.90 17.26
N LEU A 13 3.83 8.96 18.38
CA LEU A 13 5.28 9.22 18.42
C LEU A 13 5.99 8.28 17.42
N PRO A 14 6.86 8.82 16.54
CA PRO A 14 7.59 8.00 15.60
C PRO A 14 8.38 6.93 16.36
N LEU A 15 8.32 5.70 15.89
CA LEU A 15 9.15 4.62 16.40
C LEU A 15 10.62 5.05 16.35
N ASP A 16 11.46 4.59 17.28
CA ASP A 16 12.88 5.02 17.33
C ASP A 16 13.61 4.77 16.01
N ARG A 17 13.29 3.69 15.31
CA ARG A 17 13.81 3.41 13.97
C ARG A 17 13.31 4.42 12.93
N ASP A 18 12.05 4.86 13.03
CA ASP A 18 11.48 5.86 12.12
C ASP A 18 12.14 7.23 12.37
N LYS A 19 12.52 7.56 13.61
CA LYS A 19 13.32 8.75 13.94
C LYS A 19 14.70 8.70 13.27
N LYS A 20 15.36 7.53 13.29
CA LYS A 20 16.67 7.34 12.64
C LYS A 20 16.55 7.50 11.11
N ALA A 21 15.55 6.83 10.49
CA ALA A 21 15.28 6.97 9.07
C ALA A 21 14.93 8.40 8.69
N TYR A 22 14.07 9.06 9.47
CA TYR A 22 13.72 10.46 9.29
C TYR A 22 14.94 11.39 9.32
N SER A 23 15.77 11.28 10.36
CA SER A 23 16.97 12.09 10.51
C SER A 23 17.97 11.85 9.37
N PHE A 24 18.14 10.59 8.96
CA PHE A 24 19.01 10.23 7.84
C PHE A 24 18.52 10.87 6.55
N ILE A 25 17.24 10.73 6.20
CA ILE A 25 16.67 11.29 4.97
C ILE A 25 16.75 12.80 4.99
N LYS A 26 16.35 13.44 6.09
CA LYS A 26 16.43 14.89 6.26
C LYS A 26 17.84 15.42 6.00
N ASN A 27 18.84 14.80 6.64
CA ASN A 27 20.22 15.23 6.50
C ASN A 27 20.71 15.09 5.06
N ARG A 28 20.38 13.99 4.37
CA ARG A 28 20.74 13.83 2.95
C ARG A 28 20.12 14.92 2.08
N LEU A 29 18.83 15.17 2.22
CA LEU A 29 18.15 16.21 1.44
C LEU A 29 18.72 17.61 1.70
N LEU A 30 19.07 17.90 2.96
CA LEU A 30 19.76 19.16 3.31
C LEU A 30 21.18 19.25 2.74
N GLN A 31 21.84 18.11 2.53
CA GLN A 31 23.15 18.01 1.85
C GLN A 31 23.03 17.94 0.33
N GLN A 32 21.83 18.16 -0.23
CA GLN A 32 21.57 18.10 -1.66
C GLN A 32 21.78 16.70 -2.28
N GLU A 33 21.60 15.67 -1.47
CA GLU A 33 21.72 14.30 -1.91
C GLU A 33 20.35 13.68 -2.12
N PRO A 34 20.11 12.96 -3.22
CA PRO A 34 18.85 12.27 -3.46
C PRO A 34 18.64 11.14 -2.44
N CYS A 35 17.39 10.84 -2.18
CA CYS A 35 17.03 9.75 -1.28
C CYS A 35 15.75 9.06 -1.73
N ALA A 36 15.64 7.77 -1.49
CA ALA A 36 14.42 7.02 -1.69
C ALA A 36 14.05 6.20 -0.44
N VAL A 37 12.75 6.17 -0.14
CA VAL A 37 12.18 5.25 0.86
C VAL A 37 11.30 4.25 0.13
N VAL A 38 11.53 2.98 0.39
CA VAL A 38 10.75 1.91 -0.19
C VAL A 38 10.28 0.97 0.91
N THR A 39 9.02 0.57 0.84
CA THR A 39 8.41 -0.31 1.84
C THR A 39 7.34 -1.20 1.22
N MET A 40 6.97 -2.26 1.94
CA MET A 40 5.80 -3.06 1.61
C MET A 40 4.51 -2.25 1.80
N TYR A 41 3.48 -2.56 1.03
CA TYR A 41 2.15 -1.98 1.18
C TYR A 41 1.66 -2.04 2.64
N GLY A 42 1.08 -0.93 3.12
CA GLY A 42 0.50 -0.85 4.46
C GLY A 42 1.51 -0.74 5.62
N ASN A 43 2.81 -0.62 5.34
CA ASN A 43 3.83 -0.50 6.39
C ASN A 43 4.10 0.96 6.85
N GLY A 44 3.14 1.87 6.62
CA GLY A 44 3.11 3.20 7.24
C GLY A 44 4.07 4.22 6.61
N LYS A 45 4.32 4.18 5.28
CA LYS A 45 5.24 5.11 4.61
C LYS A 45 4.75 6.57 4.57
N ASP A 46 3.45 6.78 4.48
CA ASP A 46 2.88 8.12 4.29
C ASP A 46 3.12 9.04 5.50
N TYR A 47 3.21 8.46 6.69
CA TYR A 47 3.56 9.21 7.90
C TYR A 47 4.92 9.90 7.80
N LEU A 48 5.93 9.15 7.36
CA LEU A 48 7.28 9.68 7.17
C LEU A 48 7.31 10.80 6.13
N PHE A 49 6.64 10.58 4.99
CA PHE A 49 6.55 11.55 3.91
C PHE A 49 5.90 12.85 4.38
N ASN A 50 4.72 12.78 4.98
CA ASN A 50 3.96 13.94 5.40
C ASN A 50 4.70 14.79 6.45
N ASN A 51 5.45 14.15 7.36
CA ASN A 51 6.27 14.89 8.33
C ASN A 51 7.46 15.59 7.68
N LEU A 52 8.13 14.91 6.74
CA LEU A 52 9.22 15.53 5.98
C LEU A 52 8.72 16.74 5.18
N VAL A 53 7.59 16.60 4.47
CA VAL A 53 6.99 17.70 3.72
C VAL A 53 6.71 18.90 4.62
N LYS A 54 6.00 18.72 5.74
CA LYS A 54 5.70 19.81 6.68
C LYS A 54 6.95 20.52 7.18
N GLU A 55 8.01 19.77 7.45
CA GLU A 55 9.26 20.36 7.90
C GLU A 55 9.94 21.16 6.79
N PHE A 56 10.01 20.60 5.59
CA PHE A 56 10.67 21.28 4.46
C PHE A 56 9.88 22.51 3.96
N GLU A 57 8.55 22.50 4.04
CA GLU A 57 7.72 23.68 3.78
C GLU A 57 8.02 24.83 4.76
N GLY A 58 8.40 24.51 6.00
CA GLY A 58 8.76 25.50 7.03
C GLY A 58 10.21 26.04 6.93
N LEU A 59 11.05 25.44 6.09
CA LEU A 59 12.45 25.85 5.95
C LEU A 59 12.64 26.87 4.83
N LYS A 60 13.57 27.81 5.04
CA LYS A 60 14.11 28.65 3.95
C LYS A 60 15.13 27.85 3.15
N LEU A 61 14.67 27.22 2.10
CA LEU A 61 15.52 26.41 1.20
C LEU A 61 16.01 27.22 0.03
N PRO A 62 17.21 26.91 -0.50
CA PRO A 62 17.70 27.48 -1.76
C PRO A 62 17.00 26.88 -3.00
N TYR A 63 15.91 26.14 -2.81
CA TYR A 63 15.16 25.38 -3.83
C TYR A 63 13.71 25.76 -3.85
N THR A 64 13.10 25.69 -5.02
CA THR A 64 11.65 25.59 -5.16
C THR A 64 11.21 24.18 -4.77
N LEU A 65 10.33 24.06 -3.77
CA LEU A 65 9.80 22.77 -3.34
C LEU A 65 8.65 22.35 -4.26
N LYS A 66 8.77 21.19 -4.89
CA LYS A 66 7.73 20.57 -5.71
C LYS A 66 7.29 19.27 -5.05
N ILE A 67 6.02 19.16 -4.73
CA ILE A 67 5.46 18.01 -4.01
C ILE A 67 4.40 17.34 -4.86
N LEU A 68 4.47 16.02 -4.96
CA LEU A 68 3.42 15.20 -5.55
C LEU A 68 3.07 14.06 -4.60
N ASN A 69 1.78 13.92 -4.33
CA ASN A 69 1.22 12.76 -3.62
C ASN A 69 0.13 12.16 -4.50
N THR A 70 0.43 11.09 -5.22
CA THR A 70 -0.43 10.60 -6.30
C THR A 70 -0.76 9.12 -6.23
N LEU A 71 -1.97 8.79 -6.69
CA LEU A 71 -2.48 7.45 -6.99
C LEU A 71 -2.64 7.24 -8.50
N SER A 72 -2.32 8.26 -9.32
CA SER A 72 -2.59 8.31 -10.75
C SER A 72 -1.30 8.41 -11.56
N GLU A 73 -1.20 7.58 -12.59
CA GLU A 73 -0.08 7.67 -13.55
C GLU A 73 -0.18 8.93 -14.42
N ASP A 74 -1.38 9.41 -14.71
CA ASP A 74 -1.58 10.62 -15.51
C ASP A 74 -1.07 11.86 -14.74
N GLU A 75 -1.41 11.99 -13.45
CA GLU A 75 -0.84 13.05 -12.60
C GLU A 75 0.68 12.96 -12.51
N LEU A 76 1.23 11.74 -12.51
CA LEU A 76 2.68 11.54 -12.50
C LEU A 76 3.34 11.98 -13.82
N ARG A 77 2.66 11.79 -14.97
CA ARG A 77 3.13 12.27 -16.26
C ARG A 77 3.13 13.80 -16.34
N ASP A 78 2.00 14.41 -15.95
CA ASP A 78 1.88 15.87 -15.90
C ASP A 78 2.96 16.49 -14.99
N PHE A 79 3.23 15.85 -13.85
CA PHE A 79 4.27 16.29 -12.93
C PHE A 79 5.68 16.13 -13.53
N ALA A 80 5.94 15.03 -14.25
CA ALA A 80 7.20 14.83 -14.95
C ALA A 80 7.43 15.90 -16.01
N ASP A 81 6.41 16.24 -16.81
CA ASP A 81 6.49 17.29 -17.82
C ASP A 81 6.76 18.66 -17.18
N MET A 82 6.12 18.96 -16.05
CA MET A 82 6.40 20.16 -15.27
C MET A 82 7.86 20.20 -14.79
N LEU A 83 8.39 19.10 -14.27
CA LEU A 83 9.79 19.02 -13.80
C LEU A 83 10.80 19.19 -14.96
N LEU A 84 10.49 18.65 -16.13
CA LEU A 84 11.33 18.79 -17.34
C LEU A 84 11.39 20.23 -17.85
N ALA A 85 10.30 20.99 -17.68
CA ALA A 85 10.22 22.40 -18.05
C ALA A 85 10.82 23.36 -17.00
N GLU A 86 10.97 22.90 -15.75
CA GLU A 86 11.44 23.71 -14.63
C GLU A 86 12.92 24.04 -14.77
N LYS A 87 13.27 25.32 -14.55
CA LYS A 87 14.67 25.83 -14.65
C LYS A 87 15.25 26.23 -13.30
N GLU A 88 14.37 26.54 -12.34
CA GLU A 88 14.80 26.98 -11.01
C GLU A 88 15.34 25.79 -10.20
N PRO A 89 16.29 26.03 -9.27
CA PRO A 89 16.76 25.00 -8.36
C PRO A 89 15.57 24.34 -7.66
N THR A 90 15.50 23.00 -7.70
CA THR A 90 14.30 22.26 -7.33
C THR A 90 14.58 21.14 -6.32
N LEU A 91 13.83 21.09 -5.22
CA LEU A 91 13.66 19.92 -4.39
C LEU A 91 12.32 19.24 -4.74
N CYS A 92 12.42 18.09 -5.37
CA CYS A 92 11.27 17.27 -5.77
C CYS A 92 10.97 16.22 -4.71
N MET A 93 9.78 16.25 -4.11
CA MET A 93 9.32 15.26 -3.13
C MET A 93 8.08 14.53 -3.67
N VAL A 94 8.19 13.22 -3.86
CA VAL A 94 7.12 12.42 -4.47
C VAL A 94 6.73 11.24 -3.58
N ASN A 95 5.42 11.09 -3.36
CA ASN A 95 4.84 9.94 -2.70
C ASN A 95 4.02 9.12 -3.71
N LEU A 96 4.57 7.99 -4.14
CA LEU A 96 3.96 7.10 -5.13
C LEU A 96 3.06 6.06 -4.43
N ARG A 97 1.85 5.87 -4.97
CA ARG A 97 0.87 4.87 -4.52
C ARG A 97 0.07 4.34 -5.72
N ILE A 98 0.74 4.09 -6.85
CA ILE A 98 0.09 3.81 -8.13
C ILE A 98 -0.31 2.34 -8.25
N GLY A 99 0.43 1.44 -7.58
CA GLY A 99 0.15 0.00 -7.59
C GLY A 99 0.59 -0.70 -8.87
N LYS A 100 1.45 -0.05 -9.68
CA LYS A 100 2.12 -0.62 -10.84
C LYS A 100 3.48 0.01 -11.02
N ASP A 101 4.39 -0.69 -11.71
CA ASP A 101 5.76 -0.22 -11.94
C ASP A 101 5.80 1.05 -12.80
N VAL A 102 6.26 2.13 -12.19
CA VAL A 102 6.47 3.43 -12.83
C VAL A 102 7.95 3.83 -12.83
N SER A 103 8.83 2.86 -12.98
CA SER A 103 10.30 3.06 -13.00
C SER A 103 10.76 4.04 -14.08
N TRP A 104 9.95 4.27 -15.12
CA TRP A 104 10.18 5.32 -16.11
C TRP A 104 10.28 6.72 -15.46
N PHE A 105 9.50 6.98 -14.41
CA PHE A 105 9.56 8.25 -13.69
C PHE A 105 10.83 8.37 -12.86
N VAL A 106 11.27 7.29 -12.22
CA VAL A 106 12.58 7.27 -11.53
C VAL A 106 13.71 7.58 -12.50
N GLN A 107 13.63 7.07 -13.74
CA GLN A 107 14.61 7.39 -14.80
C GLN A 107 14.63 8.89 -15.12
N ILE A 108 13.46 9.53 -15.24
CA ILE A 108 13.40 10.99 -15.48
C ILE A 108 14.07 11.76 -14.34
N LEU A 109 13.83 11.39 -13.08
CA LEU A 109 14.47 12.03 -11.94
C LEU A 109 16.00 11.88 -11.95
N GLU A 110 16.50 10.70 -12.32
CA GLU A 110 17.93 10.45 -12.48
C GLU A 110 18.53 11.29 -13.62
N ASP A 111 17.86 11.36 -14.78
CA ASP A 111 18.29 12.17 -15.91
C ASP A 111 18.32 13.67 -15.58
N LEU A 112 17.32 14.16 -14.85
CA LEU A 112 17.27 15.54 -14.34
C LEU A 112 18.42 15.80 -13.38
N ARG A 113 18.68 14.90 -12.46
CA ARG A 113 19.80 15.00 -11.51
C ARG A 113 21.14 15.03 -12.24
N PHE A 114 21.35 14.18 -13.23
CA PHE A 114 22.57 14.16 -14.03
C PHE A 114 22.77 15.46 -14.81
N LYS A 115 21.71 16.01 -15.42
CA LYS A 115 21.75 17.23 -16.19
C LYS A 115 21.91 18.49 -15.32
N ARG A 116 21.19 18.57 -14.21
CA ARG A 116 21.09 19.79 -13.37
C ARG A 116 22.00 19.77 -12.15
N LYS A 117 22.59 18.60 -11.83
CA LYS A 117 23.52 18.41 -10.70
C LYS A 117 22.95 18.94 -9.38
N HIS A 118 23.60 19.95 -8.80
CA HIS A 118 23.22 20.54 -7.51
C HIS A 118 21.89 21.30 -7.53
N ASP A 119 21.38 21.66 -8.72
CA ASP A 119 20.12 22.39 -8.87
C ASP A 119 18.90 21.46 -8.88
N PHE A 120 19.11 20.15 -8.71
CA PHE A 120 18.00 19.19 -8.64
C PHE A 120 18.26 18.10 -7.61
N VAL A 121 17.39 18.07 -6.59
CA VAL A 121 17.38 17.03 -5.54
C VAL A 121 16.04 16.31 -5.56
N SER A 122 16.05 15.00 -5.44
CA SER A 122 14.83 14.20 -5.43
C SER A 122 14.68 13.35 -4.17
N PHE A 123 13.45 13.28 -3.68
CA PHE A 123 13.01 12.35 -2.66
C PHE A 123 11.82 11.53 -3.17
N ILE A 124 11.97 10.22 -3.17
CA ILE A 124 10.91 9.29 -3.57
C ILE A 124 10.50 8.47 -2.35
N ASN A 125 9.20 8.47 -2.08
CA ASN A 125 8.57 7.61 -1.09
C ASN A 125 7.58 6.68 -1.81
N SER A 126 7.86 5.38 -1.87
CA SER A 126 7.10 4.46 -2.71
C SER A 126 6.88 3.09 -2.08
N TYR A 127 5.96 2.34 -2.66
CA TYR A 127 5.91 0.89 -2.47
C TYR A 127 6.87 0.20 -3.43
N VAL A 128 7.23 -1.05 -3.09
CA VAL A 128 8.15 -1.85 -3.92
C VAL A 128 7.62 -2.00 -5.34
N GLY A 129 6.33 -2.32 -5.50
CA GLY A 129 5.71 -2.55 -6.80
C GLY A 129 5.73 -1.32 -7.72
N ASP A 130 5.72 -0.11 -7.16
CA ASP A 130 5.74 1.12 -7.97
C ASP A 130 7.11 1.37 -8.65
N VAL A 131 8.20 0.86 -8.08
CA VAL A 131 9.58 1.18 -8.53
C VAL A 131 10.48 -0.05 -8.64
N TYR A 132 9.89 -1.23 -8.72
CA TYR A 132 10.62 -2.50 -8.70
C TYR A 132 11.73 -2.58 -9.76
N SER A 133 11.43 -2.25 -11.02
CA SER A 133 12.40 -2.33 -12.11
C SER A 133 13.56 -1.34 -11.95
N ALA A 134 13.31 -0.14 -11.38
CA ALA A 134 14.36 0.82 -11.07
C ALA A 134 15.27 0.31 -9.94
N LEU A 135 14.69 -0.30 -8.91
CA LEU A 135 15.43 -0.81 -7.75
C LEU A 135 16.29 -2.03 -8.08
N ARG A 136 15.85 -2.85 -9.04
CA ARG A 136 16.61 -4.03 -9.47
C ARG A 136 17.91 -3.66 -10.21
N ASN A 137 17.91 -2.57 -10.93
CA ASN A 137 19.07 -2.08 -11.67
C ASN A 137 20.01 -1.29 -10.73
N MET A 138 20.63 -1.99 -9.76
CA MET A 138 21.41 -1.44 -8.64
C MET A 138 22.64 -0.57 -9.02
N GLU A 139 22.85 -0.26 -10.28
CA GLU A 139 23.96 0.59 -10.74
C GLU A 139 23.69 2.11 -10.63
N ARG A 140 22.54 2.50 -9.99
CA ARG A 140 22.09 3.90 -9.96
C ARG A 140 22.20 4.52 -8.58
N PRO A 141 22.59 5.79 -8.48
CA PRO A 141 22.82 6.51 -7.21
C PRO A 141 21.61 6.59 -6.26
N LEU A 142 20.37 6.51 -6.78
CA LEU A 142 19.16 6.46 -5.95
C LEU A 142 19.12 5.19 -5.09
N VAL A 143 19.74 4.11 -5.53
CA VAL A 143 19.84 2.86 -4.79
C VAL A 143 20.84 2.93 -3.65
N ASP A 144 21.90 3.72 -3.79
CA ASP A 144 22.89 3.96 -2.72
C ASP A 144 22.28 4.72 -1.54
N SER A 145 21.14 5.38 -1.78
CA SER A 145 20.38 6.18 -0.83
C SER A 145 19.07 5.53 -0.40
N LEU A 146 18.93 4.22 -0.67
CA LEU A 146 17.70 3.52 -0.40
C LEU A 146 17.52 3.23 1.10
N VAL A 147 16.48 3.81 1.68
CA VAL A 147 15.99 3.46 3.01
C VAL A 147 14.87 2.44 2.86
N VAL A 148 15.10 1.24 3.35
CA VAL A 148 14.05 0.23 3.44
C VAL A 148 13.35 0.36 4.79
N LYS A 149 12.04 0.60 4.77
CA LYS A 149 11.25 0.58 6.00
C LYS A 149 10.86 -0.86 6.33
N GLU A 150 11.62 -1.45 7.24
CA GLU A 150 11.42 -2.82 7.69
C GLU A 150 10.12 -3.00 8.50
N ARG A 151 9.75 -4.25 8.74
CA ARG A 151 8.70 -4.64 9.68
C ARG A 151 9.10 -4.28 11.11
N VAL A 152 8.14 -4.02 11.99
CA VAL A 152 8.42 -3.69 13.39
C VAL A 152 8.85 -4.94 14.18
N SER A 153 9.77 -4.76 15.14
CA SER A 153 10.07 -5.79 16.14
C SER A 153 8.90 -5.95 17.12
N PHE A 154 8.94 -6.99 17.96
CA PHE A 154 7.92 -7.14 19.02
C PHE A 154 7.96 -5.95 20.00
N ALA A 155 9.14 -5.45 20.34
CA ALA A 155 9.28 -4.28 21.20
C ALA A 155 8.66 -3.02 20.56
N ASP A 156 8.88 -2.81 19.26
CA ASP A 156 8.31 -1.68 18.51
C ASP A 156 6.81 -1.82 18.23
N THR A 157 6.24 -3.01 18.39
CA THR A 157 4.78 -3.22 18.26
C THR A 157 4.02 -2.58 19.42
N ARG A 158 4.59 -2.52 20.62
CA ARG A 158 3.94 -1.92 21.81
C ARG A 158 3.52 -0.47 21.61
N PRO A 159 4.38 0.45 21.12
CA PRO A 159 3.97 1.82 20.80
C PRO A 159 2.86 1.89 19.75
N VAL A 160 2.89 1.01 18.73
CA VAL A 160 1.81 0.95 17.72
C VAL A 160 0.48 0.54 18.35
N LEU A 161 0.51 -0.49 19.21
CA LEU A 161 -0.69 -0.95 19.91
C LEU A 161 -1.20 0.08 20.93
N ALA A 162 -0.31 0.83 21.59
CA ALA A 162 -0.68 1.91 22.51
C ALA A 162 -1.44 3.02 21.76
N ASP A 163 -0.93 3.47 20.61
CA ASP A 163 -1.61 4.46 19.76
C ASP A 163 -2.98 3.96 19.28
N LEU A 164 -3.07 2.69 18.87
CA LEU A 164 -4.36 2.09 18.49
C LEU A 164 -5.31 2.00 19.69
N SER A 165 -4.79 1.69 20.88
CA SER A 165 -5.60 1.59 22.10
C SER A 165 -6.23 2.93 22.50
N GLU A 166 -5.51 4.04 22.35
CA GLU A 166 -6.02 5.38 22.60
C GLU A 166 -7.13 5.77 21.60
N ARG A 167 -7.00 5.34 20.34
CA ARG A 167 -7.97 5.69 19.28
C ARG A 167 -9.24 4.88 19.32
N PHE A 168 -9.15 3.61 19.72
CA PHE A 168 -10.25 2.66 19.59
C PHE A 168 -10.80 2.19 20.93
N ASP A 169 -10.36 2.79 22.04
CA ASP A 169 -10.78 2.46 23.41
C ASP A 169 -10.76 0.95 23.69
N PHE A 170 -9.68 0.30 23.28
CA PHE A 170 -9.45 -1.12 23.51
C PHE A 170 -7.99 -1.37 23.88
N ARG A 171 -7.76 -2.01 25.02
CA ARG A 171 -6.40 -2.34 25.50
C ARG A 171 -6.17 -3.84 25.46
N PRO A 172 -5.45 -4.35 24.45
CA PRO A 172 -5.16 -5.78 24.38
C PRO A 172 -4.26 -6.22 25.52
N THR A 173 -4.57 -7.38 26.12
CA THR A 173 -3.71 -8.02 27.11
C THR A 173 -2.35 -8.38 26.52
N GLU A 174 -1.37 -8.71 27.36
CA GLU A 174 -0.05 -9.10 26.88
C GLU A 174 -0.10 -10.36 25.98
N GLU A 175 -0.98 -11.31 26.29
CA GLU A 175 -1.21 -12.50 25.45
C GLU A 175 -1.78 -12.12 24.08
N GLN A 176 -2.78 -11.22 24.06
CA GLN A 176 -3.35 -10.72 22.82
C GLN A 176 -2.34 -9.92 21.99
N GLN A 177 -1.45 -9.13 22.64
CA GLN A 177 -0.37 -8.41 21.94
C GLN A 177 0.62 -9.39 21.30
N LYS A 178 0.99 -10.47 21.99
CA LYS A 178 1.82 -11.54 21.43
C LYS A 178 1.16 -12.23 20.24
N ASP A 179 -0.13 -12.53 20.37
CA ASP A 179 -0.93 -13.14 19.30
C ASP A 179 -1.00 -12.23 18.06
N ILE A 180 -1.30 -10.94 18.24
CA ILE A 180 -1.28 -9.94 17.15
C ILE A 180 0.10 -9.88 16.48
N TYR A 181 1.18 -9.82 17.25
CA TYR A 181 2.52 -9.79 16.69
C TYR A 181 2.88 -11.06 15.93
N GLN A 182 2.58 -12.22 16.51
CA GLN A 182 2.86 -13.52 15.93
C GLN A 182 2.21 -13.68 14.54
N TRP A 183 0.97 -13.24 14.37
CA TRP A 183 0.26 -13.34 13.10
C TRP A 183 0.54 -12.22 12.12
N SER A 184 0.90 -11.03 12.62
CA SER A 184 1.30 -9.90 11.76
C SER A 184 2.73 -9.99 11.25
N TYR A 185 3.60 -10.73 11.94
CA TYR A 185 5.05 -10.73 11.72
C TYR A 185 5.65 -9.31 11.69
N GLY A 186 5.08 -8.41 12.48
CA GLY A 186 5.53 -7.01 12.56
C GLY A 186 5.14 -6.13 11.38
N HIS A 187 4.23 -6.57 10.51
CA HIS A 187 3.70 -5.75 9.43
C HIS A 187 2.59 -4.81 9.97
N ILE A 188 2.81 -3.49 9.93
CA ILE A 188 1.94 -2.49 10.58
C ILE A 188 0.49 -2.58 10.15
N GLY A 189 0.23 -2.74 8.85
CA GLY A 189 -1.12 -2.90 8.32
C GLY A 189 -1.83 -4.14 8.85
N LEU A 190 -1.10 -5.26 9.00
CA LEU A 190 -1.65 -6.47 9.61
C LEU A 190 -1.84 -6.31 11.12
N ILE A 191 -0.90 -5.65 11.83
CA ILE A 191 -1.07 -5.33 13.26
C ILE A 191 -2.41 -4.62 13.49
N ARG A 192 -2.69 -3.60 12.68
CA ARG A 192 -3.95 -2.85 12.78
C ARG A 192 -5.18 -3.73 12.52
N SER A 193 -5.19 -4.50 11.44
CA SER A 193 -6.31 -5.40 11.13
C SER A 193 -6.56 -6.42 12.23
N LEU A 194 -5.50 -7.02 12.76
CA LEU A 194 -5.57 -7.99 13.85
C LEU A 194 -5.98 -7.35 15.19
N PHE A 195 -5.55 -6.11 15.45
CA PHE A 195 -6.00 -5.33 16.61
C PHE A 195 -7.52 -5.11 16.57
N MET A 196 -8.05 -4.65 15.43
CA MET A 196 -9.49 -4.44 15.25
C MET A 196 -10.27 -5.76 15.40
N LEU A 197 -9.71 -6.86 14.93
CA LEU A 197 -10.31 -8.17 15.07
C LEU A 197 -10.32 -8.64 16.55
N LYS A 198 -9.26 -8.37 17.32
CA LYS A 198 -9.22 -8.64 18.76
C LYS A 198 -10.17 -7.74 19.54
N GLN A 199 -10.34 -6.49 19.15
CA GLN A 199 -11.35 -5.62 19.75
C GLN A 199 -12.76 -6.19 19.56
N GLN A 200 -13.07 -6.68 18.36
CA GLN A 200 -14.37 -7.24 18.03
C GLN A 200 -14.60 -8.62 18.69
N PHE A 201 -13.55 -9.44 18.79
CA PHE A 201 -13.59 -10.81 19.32
C PHE A 201 -12.42 -11.06 20.31
N PRO A 202 -12.48 -10.48 21.53
CA PRO A 202 -11.33 -10.49 22.47
C PRO A 202 -10.85 -11.90 22.83
N GLU A 203 -11.77 -12.83 23.05
CA GLU A 203 -11.47 -14.19 23.53
C GLU A 203 -11.11 -15.17 22.39
N LYS A 204 -11.33 -14.78 21.14
CA LYS A 204 -11.12 -15.69 20.02
C LYS A 204 -9.63 -15.82 19.71
N LYS A 205 -9.09 -17.02 19.72
CA LYS A 205 -7.74 -17.31 19.24
C LYS A 205 -7.70 -17.21 17.72
N PHE A 206 -6.64 -16.64 17.21
CA PHE A 206 -6.40 -16.58 15.78
C PHE A 206 -5.98 -17.95 15.24
N ASP A 207 -6.52 -18.31 14.09
CA ASP A 207 -6.08 -19.44 13.29
C ASP A 207 -6.05 -19.04 11.80
N THR A 208 -5.45 -19.87 10.98
CA THR A 208 -5.25 -19.58 9.55
C THR A 208 -6.57 -19.42 8.79
N GLU A 209 -7.57 -20.27 9.06
CA GLU A 209 -8.84 -20.23 8.33
C GLU A 209 -9.63 -18.98 8.67
N MET A 210 -9.72 -18.66 9.95
CA MET A 210 -10.34 -17.43 10.42
C MET A 210 -9.69 -16.21 9.79
N LEU A 211 -8.36 -16.10 9.83
CA LEU A 211 -7.65 -14.93 9.34
C LEU A 211 -7.75 -14.78 7.83
N LEU A 212 -7.73 -15.87 7.06
CA LEU A 212 -7.92 -15.83 5.62
C LEU A 212 -9.39 -15.60 5.20
N SER A 213 -10.35 -15.84 6.08
CA SER A 213 -11.76 -15.49 5.86
C SER A 213 -12.09 -14.05 6.25
N GLU A 214 -11.21 -13.40 7.04
CA GLU A 214 -11.43 -12.03 7.51
C GLU A 214 -11.11 -10.99 6.41
N PRO A 215 -12.10 -10.20 5.93
CA PRO A 215 -11.93 -9.34 4.78
C PRO A 215 -10.78 -8.33 4.91
N THR A 216 -10.59 -7.74 6.10
CA THR A 216 -9.56 -6.73 6.33
C THR A 216 -8.16 -7.30 6.33
N VAL A 217 -7.98 -8.52 6.84
CA VAL A 217 -6.71 -9.27 6.81
C VAL A 217 -6.41 -9.71 5.38
N LEU A 218 -7.40 -10.33 4.72
CA LEU A 218 -7.28 -10.80 3.34
C LEU A 218 -6.92 -9.67 2.38
N GLU A 219 -7.56 -8.50 2.52
CA GLU A 219 -7.24 -7.30 1.73
C GLU A 219 -5.76 -6.91 1.88
N LYS A 220 -5.24 -6.88 3.10
CA LYS A 220 -3.84 -6.51 3.33
C LYS A 220 -2.88 -7.55 2.74
N LEU A 221 -3.15 -8.83 2.93
CA LEU A 221 -2.34 -9.90 2.35
C LEU A 221 -2.34 -9.85 0.81
N THR A 222 -3.50 -9.62 0.21
CA THR A 222 -3.65 -9.51 -1.26
C THR A 222 -2.86 -8.33 -1.82
N HIS A 223 -2.91 -7.17 -1.16
CA HIS A 223 -2.13 -6.00 -1.58
C HIS A 223 -0.62 -6.24 -1.44
N ILE A 224 -0.17 -6.88 -0.34
CA ILE A 224 1.25 -7.23 -0.16
C ILE A 224 1.74 -8.14 -1.29
N VAL A 225 0.95 -9.15 -1.64
CA VAL A 225 1.28 -10.08 -2.75
C VAL A 225 1.27 -9.35 -4.09
N GLY A 226 0.29 -8.47 -4.31
CA GLY A 226 0.12 -7.73 -5.56
C GLY A 226 1.27 -6.78 -5.92
N GLU A 227 2.14 -6.46 -4.96
CA GLU A 227 3.36 -5.68 -5.21
C GLU A 227 4.53 -6.51 -5.76
N ILE A 228 4.46 -7.83 -5.64
CA ILE A 228 5.49 -8.73 -6.14
C ILE A 228 5.13 -9.09 -7.59
N PRO A 229 6.00 -8.85 -8.58
CA PRO A 229 5.76 -9.28 -9.94
C PRO A 229 5.45 -10.79 -10.01
N GLU A 230 4.47 -11.18 -10.80
CA GLU A 230 3.93 -12.56 -10.83
C GLU A 230 5.01 -13.61 -11.08
N GLU A 231 5.93 -13.32 -12.01
CA GLU A 231 7.09 -14.18 -12.31
C GLU A 231 8.00 -14.38 -11.09
N LYS A 232 8.20 -13.32 -10.28
CA LYS A 232 9.03 -13.37 -9.08
C LYS A 232 8.32 -14.07 -7.94
N LEU A 233 7.01 -13.84 -7.81
CA LEU A 233 6.18 -14.56 -6.85
C LEU A 233 6.23 -16.07 -7.08
N SER A 234 6.09 -16.49 -8.35
CA SER A 234 6.23 -17.90 -8.75
C SER A 234 7.62 -18.45 -8.40
N ALA A 235 8.68 -17.68 -8.64
CA ALA A 235 10.05 -18.06 -8.30
C ALA A 235 10.30 -18.16 -6.79
N ILE A 236 9.68 -17.27 -5.98
CA ILE A 236 9.71 -17.34 -4.51
C ILE A 236 9.09 -18.67 -4.04
N LEU A 237 7.87 -18.96 -4.48
CA LEU A 237 7.15 -20.18 -4.08
C LEU A 237 7.88 -21.47 -4.48
N GLN A 238 8.60 -21.45 -5.60
CA GLN A 238 9.40 -22.57 -6.06
C GLN A 238 10.82 -22.59 -5.49
N LYS A 239 11.21 -21.58 -4.67
CA LYS A 239 12.57 -21.39 -4.15
C LYS A 239 13.64 -21.28 -5.25
N LYS A 240 13.27 -20.68 -6.38
CA LYS A 240 14.09 -20.55 -7.59
C LYS A 240 14.44 -19.11 -7.93
N LEU A 241 14.42 -18.21 -6.92
CA LEU A 241 14.84 -16.83 -7.14
C LEU A 241 16.31 -16.74 -7.56
N GLU A 242 16.57 -15.92 -8.53
CA GLU A 242 17.92 -15.50 -8.88
C GLU A 242 18.62 -14.84 -7.66
N PRO A 243 19.96 -15.00 -7.52
CA PRO A 243 20.68 -14.50 -6.35
C PRO A 243 20.42 -13.01 -6.04
N LEU A 244 20.42 -12.15 -7.05
CA LEU A 244 20.17 -10.72 -6.90
C LEU A 244 18.74 -10.44 -6.45
N ASP A 245 17.74 -11.09 -7.04
CA ASP A 245 16.34 -10.97 -6.62
C ASP A 245 16.17 -11.47 -5.19
N ARG A 246 16.83 -12.55 -4.80
CA ARG A 246 16.79 -13.07 -3.44
C ARG A 246 17.31 -12.04 -2.43
N VAL A 247 18.48 -11.46 -2.69
CA VAL A 247 19.05 -10.41 -1.83
C VAL A 247 18.10 -9.22 -1.75
N PHE A 248 17.53 -8.80 -2.87
CA PHE A 248 16.56 -7.70 -2.91
C PHE A 248 15.33 -7.99 -2.05
N PHE A 249 14.62 -9.12 -2.29
CA PHE A 249 13.42 -9.46 -1.55
C PHE A 249 13.66 -9.74 -0.07
N GLN A 250 14.86 -10.22 0.31
CA GLN A 250 15.29 -10.31 1.71
C GLN A 250 15.44 -8.92 2.33
N LYS A 251 16.15 -8.01 1.64
CA LYS A 251 16.40 -6.65 2.13
C LYS A 251 15.10 -5.87 2.35
N VAL A 252 14.15 -5.98 1.44
CA VAL A 252 12.83 -5.32 1.58
C VAL A 252 11.86 -6.08 2.50
N GLY A 253 12.24 -7.27 2.97
CA GLY A 253 11.52 -8.01 4.00
C GLY A 253 10.38 -8.90 3.50
N TYR A 254 10.26 -9.14 2.18
CA TYR A 254 9.24 -10.06 1.65
C TYR A 254 9.54 -11.52 1.92
N ILE A 255 10.82 -11.88 1.95
CA ILE A 255 11.26 -13.23 2.28
C ILE A 255 12.24 -13.21 3.47
N ASN A 256 12.32 -14.33 4.18
CA ASN A 256 13.27 -14.55 5.26
C ASN A 256 14.61 -15.09 4.71
N GLU A 257 15.58 -15.36 5.58
CA GLU A 257 16.89 -15.91 5.22
C GLU A 257 16.81 -17.28 4.52
N LYS A 258 15.76 -18.05 4.81
CA LYS A 258 15.51 -19.36 4.16
C LYS A 258 14.90 -19.22 2.77
N GLY A 259 14.44 -18.01 2.41
CA GLY A 259 13.75 -17.73 1.15
C GLY A 259 12.24 -17.98 1.19
N ASP A 260 11.67 -18.20 2.38
CA ASP A 260 10.22 -18.32 2.57
C ASP A 260 9.60 -16.93 2.66
N LEU A 261 8.35 -16.78 2.27
CA LEU A 261 7.60 -15.54 2.51
C LEU A 261 7.59 -15.20 4.00
N PHE A 262 7.66 -13.92 4.31
CA PHE A 262 7.80 -13.47 5.71
C PHE A 262 6.63 -13.87 6.61
N ASN A 263 5.46 -14.13 6.04
CA ASN A 263 4.26 -14.49 6.77
C ASN A 263 3.63 -15.75 6.17
N PRO A 264 3.43 -16.81 6.96
CA PRO A 264 2.83 -18.05 6.49
C PRO A 264 1.42 -17.91 5.90
N LEU A 265 0.66 -16.88 6.30
CA LEU A 265 -0.63 -16.58 5.69
C LEU A 265 -0.51 -16.26 4.20
N LEU A 266 0.61 -15.63 3.77
CA LEU A 266 0.86 -15.35 2.35
C LEU A 266 1.09 -16.65 1.57
N GLU A 267 1.87 -17.58 2.13
CA GLU A 267 2.09 -18.89 1.50
C GLU A 267 0.78 -19.68 1.39
N ARG A 268 -0.03 -19.65 2.45
CA ARG A 268 -1.33 -20.32 2.45
C ARG A 268 -2.29 -19.68 1.45
N LEU A 269 -2.34 -18.35 1.39
CA LEU A 269 -3.13 -17.59 0.41
C LEU A 269 -2.75 -17.96 -1.04
N LEU A 270 -1.47 -18.19 -1.31
CA LEU A 270 -0.94 -18.48 -2.64
C LEU A 270 -0.96 -19.97 -2.99
N SER A 271 -1.20 -20.86 -2.02
CA SER A 271 -1.43 -22.28 -2.27
C SER A 271 -2.70 -22.49 -3.11
N LYS A 272 -2.86 -23.69 -3.68
CA LYS A 272 -4.08 -24.01 -4.47
C LYS A 272 -5.36 -23.78 -3.69
N GLU A 273 -5.37 -24.04 -2.38
CA GLU A 273 -6.49 -23.77 -1.50
C GLU A 273 -6.68 -22.27 -1.24
N GLY A 274 -5.58 -21.50 -1.12
CA GLY A 274 -5.61 -20.05 -1.00
C GLY A 274 -6.09 -19.32 -2.25
N LYS A 275 -5.88 -19.87 -3.45
CA LYS A 275 -6.46 -19.30 -4.69
C LYS A 275 -8.00 -19.26 -4.62
N HIS A 276 -8.64 -20.26 -4.04
CA HIS A 276 -10.08 -20.24 -3.79
C HIS A 276 -10.48 -19.16 -2.78
N VAL A 277 -9.67 -18.93 -1.75
CA VAL A 277 -9.93 -17.88 -0.74
C VAL A 277 -9.68 -16.48 -1.34
N ALA A 278 -8.60 -16.32 -2.11
CA ALA A 278 -8.29 -15.04 -2.78
C ALA A 278 -9.35 -14.62 -3.81
N THR A 279 -10.07 -15.59 -4.39
CA THR A 279 -11.22 -15.35 -5.28
C THR A 279 -12.55 -15.32 -4.54
N ALA A 280 -12.58 -15.69 -3.25
CA ALA A 280 -13.79 -15.61 -2.45
C ALA A 280 -14.22 -14.15 -2.26
N PHE A 281 -15.47 -13.88 -2.59
CA PHE A 281 -16.08 -12.57 -2.37
C PHE A 281 -16.39 -12.38 -0.89
N SER A 282 -16.08 -11.21 -0.32
CA SER A 282 -16.58 -10.84 1.01
C SER A 282 -18.11 -10.75 0.98
N THR A 283 -18.74 -10.76 2.15
CA THR A 283 -20.22 -10.61 2.26
C THR A 283 -20.71 -9.37 1.51
N THR A 284 -20.00 -8.25 1.63
CA THR A 284 -20.34 -7.00 0.92
C THR A 284 -20.14 -7.13 -0.59
N GLU A 285 -19.01 -7.67 -1.02
CA GLU A 285 -18.72 -7.90 -2.44
C GLU A 285 -19.73 -8.88 -3.04
N MET A 286 -20.12 -9.92 -2.30
CA MET A 286 -21.12 -10.88 -2.76
C MET A 286 -22.48 -10.21 -2.94
N ARG A 287 -22.95 -9.38 -1.98
CA ARG A 287 -24.21 -8.64 -2.11
C ARG A 287 -24.21 -7.74 -3.35
N VAL A 288 -23.12 -7.03 -3.57
CA VAL A 288 -22.97 -6.14 -4.74
C VAL A 288 -22.93 -6.95 -6.03
N LEU A 289 -22.17 -8.06 -6.06
CA LEU A 289 -22.11 -8.95 -7.22
C LEU A 289 -23.46 -9.59 -7.54
N GLU A 290 -24.17 -10.08 -6.54
CA GLU A 290 -25.53 -10.62 -6.71
C GLU A 290 -26.51 -9.61 -7.29
N TYR A 291 -26.40 -8.35 -6.83
CA TYR A 291 -27.20 -7.26 -7.40
C TYR A 291 -26.89 -7.06 -8.88
N PHE A 292 -25.63 -7.00 -9.27
CA PHE A 292 -25.21 -6.91 -10.66
C PHE A 292 -25.66 -8.11 -11.51
N GLN A 293 -25.57 -9.31 -10.97
CA GLN A 293 -25.99 -10.53 -11.66
C GLN A 293 -27.51 -10.61 -11.87
N LYS A 294 -28.29 -10.04 -10.97
CA LYS A 294 -29.74 -9.90 -11.09
C LYS A 294 -30.16 -8.81 -12.08
N HIS A 295 -29.28 -7.83 -12.35
CA HIS A 295 -29.53 -6.70 -13.22
C HIS A 295 -28.47 -6.60 -14.34
N PRO A 296 -28.30 -7.65 -15.19
CA PRO A 296 -27.32 -7.65 -16.25
C PRO A 296 -27.65 -6.58 -17.30
N LYS A 297 -26.63 -5.90 -17.81
CA LYS A 297 -26.76 -4.81 -18.79
C LYS A 297 -27.54 -3.58 -18.29
N VAL A 298 -27.82 -3.49 -16.99
CA VAL A 298 -28.41 -2.31 -16.37
C VAL A 298 -27.28 -1.44 -15.81
N LEU A 299 -27.35 -0.15 -16.06
CA LEU A 299 -26.41 0.83 -15.50
C LEU A 299 -26.73 1.04 -14.01
N VAL A 300 -25.82 0.65 -13.15
CA VAL A 300 -25.91 0.81 -11.69
C VAL A 300 -25.10 2.02 -11.28
N ARG A 301 -25.72 3.02 -10.65
CA ARG A 301 -25.07 4.24 -10.22
C ARG A 301 -24.22 3.99 -8.96
N ARG A 302 -23.31 4.90 -8.66
CA ARG A 302 -22.45 4.81 -7.47
C ARG A 302 -23.26 4.84 -6.18
N GLU A 303 -24.32 5.66 -6.14
CA GLU A 303 -25.25 5.77 -5.04
C GLU A 303 -26.00 4.47 -4.80
N ASP A 304 -26.39 3.75 -5.84
CA ASP A 304 -27.05 2.45 -5.73
C ASP A 304 -26.11 1.41 -5.11
N VAL A 305 -24.84 1.40 -5.55
CA VAL A 305 -23.81 0.55 -4.92
C VAL A 305 -23.62 0.93 -3.45
N ALA A 306 -23.60 2.22 -3.11
CA ALA A 306 -23.48 2.69 -1.74
C ALA A 306 -24.63 2.21 -0.85
N LYS A 307 -25.87 2.27 -1.34
CA LYS A 307 -27.05 1.75 -0.64
C LYS A 307 -26.96 0.24 -0.37
N ILE A 308 -26.47 -0.52 -1.34
CA ILE A 308 -26.25 -1.97 -1.17
C ILE A 308 -25.20 -2.23 -0.08
N VAL A 309 -24.15 -1.40 -0.01
CA VAL A 309 -23.04 -1.57 0.92
C VAL A 309 -23.42 -1.16 2.34
N TRP A 310 -24.04 0.01 2.51
CA TRP A 310 -24.26 0.63 3.82
C TRP A 310 -25.72 0.67 4.27
N GLY A 311 -26.68 0.28 3.41
CA GLY A 311 -28.12 0.37 3.68
C GLY A 311 -28.73 1.71 3.26
N GLU A 312 -30.05 1.73 3.09
CA GLU A 312 -30.78 2.92 2.64
C GLU A 312 -30.71 4.11 3.60
N GLU A 313 -30.55 3.84 4.91
CA GLU A 313 -30.56 4.88 5.96
C GLU A 313 -29.19 5.54 6.13
N ASP A 314 -28.10 4.75 6.04
CA ASP A 314 -26.75 5.20 6.44
C ASP A 314 -25.84 5.59 5.27
N TRP A 315 -26.24 5.31 4.02
CA TRP A 315 -25.32 5.43 2.89
C TRP A 315 -24.82 6.85 2.64
N GLN A 316 -25.65 7.88 2.89
CA GLN A 316 -25.27 9.29 2.63
C GLN A 316 -24.12 9.76 3.52
N GLU A 317 -24.15 9.37 4.80
CA GLU A 317 -23.09 9.71 5.75
C GLU A 317 -21.79 8.94 5.50
N LYS A 318 -21.91 7.71 4.99
CA LYS A 318 -20.78 6.79 4.76
C LYS A 318 -20.27 6.83 3.31
N PHE A 319 -20.96 7.55 2.41
CA PHE A 319 -20.62 7.60 0.99
C PHE A 319 -19.24 8.18 0.74
N SER A 320 -18.44 7.41 0.00
CA SER A 320 -17.14 7.83 -0.48
C SER A 320 -16.92 7.25 -1.87
N ASP A 321 -16.72 8.13 -2.85
CA ASP A 321 -16.38 7.75 -4.24
C ASP A 321 -15.15 6.85 -4.30
N TRP A 322 -14.16 7.12 -3.44
CA TRP A 322 -12.98 6.29 -3.33
C TRP A 322 -13.31 4.88 -2.81
N ALA A 323 -14.12 4.75 -1.75
CA ALA A 323 -14.48 3.45 -1.19
C ALA A 323 -15.27 2.60 -2.20
N ILE A 324 -16.20 3.21 -2.94
CA ILE A 324 -16.92 2.53 -4.03
C ILE A 324 -15.94 2.14 -5.15
N GLY A 325 -15.03 3.05 -5.54
CA GLY A 325 -14.00 2.76 -6.53
C GLY A 325 -13.13 1.55 -6.14
N GLN A 326 -12.67 1.48 -4.90
CA GLN A 326 -11.89 0.35 -4.35
C GLN A 326 -12.70 -0.95 -4.32
N LEU A 327 -13.96 -0.91 -3.90
CA LEU A 327 -14.83 -2.07 -3.92
C LEU A 327 -14.99 -2.62 -5.34
N MET A 328 -15.26 -1.74 -6.31
CA MET A 328 -15.45 -2.13 -7.71
C MET A 328 -14.15 -2.63 -8.34
N TYR A 329 -13.00 -2.07 -7.97
CA TYR A 329 -11.69 -2.57 -8.39
C TYR A 329 -11.46 -4.00 -7.89
N ARG A 330 -11.70 -4.27 -6.59
CA ARG A 330 -11.57 -5.61 -6.01
C ARG A 330 -12.51 -6.62 -6.66
N LEU A 331 -13.77 -6.25 -6.87
CA LEU A 331 -14.75 -7.08 -7.56
C LEU A 331 -14.26 -7.50 -8.95
N ARG A 332 -13.75 -6.56 -9.75
CA ARG A 332 -13.22 -6.84 -11.08
C ARG A 332 -12.05 -7.81 -11.03
N LYS A 333 -11.09 -7.54 -10.14
CA LYS A 333 -9.92 -8.41 -9.98
C LYS A 333 -10.32 -9.84 -9.62
N LYS A 334 -11.27 -10.02 -8.71
CA LYS A 334 -11.78 -11.33 -8.34
C LYS A 334 -12.55 -12.01 -9.48
N LEU A 335 -13.30 -11.26 -10.27
CA LEU A 335 -13.96 -11.76 -11.47
C LEU A 335 -12.96 -12.18 -12.56
N GLU A 336 -11.84 -11.46 -12.71
CA GLU A 336 -10.76 -11.81 -13.64
C GLU A 336 -10.02 -13.10 -13.23
N TYR A 337 -9.77 -13.29 -11.92
CA TYR A 337 -9.05 -14.47 -11.40
C TYR A 337 -9.93 -15.69 -11.15
N GLY A 338 -11.21 -15.47 -10.87
CA GLY A 338 -12.21 -16.54 -10.73
C GLY A 338 -12.79 -16.89 -12.09
N ALA A 339 -12.98 -18.16 -12.39
CA ALA A 339 -13.68 -18.62 -13.59
C ALA A 339 -15.17 -18.17 -13.64
N SER A 340 -15.45 -16.96 -13.18
CA SER A 340 -16.80 -16.41 -13.11
C SER A 340 -17.24 -15.80 -14.44
N SER A 341 -18.47 -16.05 -14.79
CA SER A 341 -19.08 -15.82 -16.10
C SER A 341 -19.46 -14.36 -16.38
N GLY A 342 -18.69 -13.33 -15.91
CA GLY A 342 -19.08 -11.96 -16.16
C GLY A 342 -18.00 -10.91 -15.92
N LYS A 343 -18.23 -9.70 -16.47
CA LYS A 343 -17.34 -8.54 -16.41
C LYS A 343 -18.09 -7.32 -15.92
N ILE A 344 -17.46 -6.50 -15.08
CA ILE A 344 -18.00 -5.20 -14.66
C ILE A 344 -17.18 -4.09 -15.30
N GLU A 345 -17.82 -3.24 -16.08
CA GLU A 345 -17.22 -2.08 -16.75
C GLU A 345 -17.64 -0.77 -16.09
N THR A 346 -16.81 0.27 -16.23
CA THR A 346 -17.17 1.63 -15.78
C THR A 346 -17.67 2.44 -16.96
N GLU A 347 -18.89 2.95 -16.87
CA GLU A 347 -19.39 4.04 -17.70
C GLU A 347 -19.00 5.37 -17.05
N LYS A 348 -17.99 6.04 -17.63
CA LYS A 348 -17.39 7.26 -17.05
C LYS A 348 -18.48 8.32 -16.74
N GLY A 349 -18.54 8.75 -15.49
CA GLY A 349 -19.51 9.74 -15.01
C GLY A 349 -20.95 9.23 -14.82
N LYS A 350 -21.25 7.94 -15.10
CA LYS A 350 -22.60 7.39 -15.03
C LYS A 350 -22.76 6.26 -14.02
N GLY A 351 -21.75 5.35 -13.92
CA GLY A 351 -21.82 4.21 -13.01
C GLY A 351 -21.11 2.98 -13.54
N PHE A 352 -21.67 1.81 -13.26
CA PHE A 352 -21.10 0.51 -13.57
C PHE A 352 -22.09 -0.38 -14.32
N LEU A 353 -21.59 -1.19 -15.25
CA LEU A 353 -22.35 -2.09 -16.07
C LEU A 353 -21.80 -3.52 -15.93
N TYR A 354 -22.68 -4.49 -15.65
CA TYR A 354 -22.32 -5.90 -15.61
C TYR A 354 -22.74 -6.61 -16.88
N THR A 355 -21.81 -7.33 -17.50
CA THR A 355 -22.08 -8.18 -18.66
C THR A 355 -21.69 -9.62 -18.36
N LYS A 356 -22.57 -10.58 -18.68
CA LYS A 356 -22.23 -12.02 -18.61
C LYS A 356 -21.35 -12.38 -19.80
N ASN A 357 -20.29 -13.14 -19.55
CA ASN A 357 -19.57 -13.80 -20.63
C ASN A 357 -20.43 -14.98 -21.12
N HIS A 358 -20.63 -15.08 -22.41
CA HIS A 358 -21.35 -16.19 -23.05
C HIS A 358 -20.43 -17.40 -23.21
#